data_bec00164533df277f11b09a581bae9f9
#
_entry.id   bec00164533df277f11b09a581bae9f9
#
_cell.length_a   1.000
_cell.length_b   1.000
_cell.length_c   1.000
_cell.angle_alpha   90.00
_cell.angle_beta   90.00
_cell.angle_gamma   90.00
#
_symmetry.space_group_name_H-M   'P 1'
#
loop_
_entity.id
_entity.type
_entity.pdbx_description
1 polymer ?
#
loop_
_entity_poly.entity_id
_entity_poly.type
_entity_poly.pdbx_seq_one_letter_code
_entity_poly.pdbx_strand_id
1 'polypeptide(L)'
;MICLKLGRKFGHFDDTNREYVIDTPRTPYPWINYLGNTQFFSLISNTAGGYAFYTDARLRRLTRYRYNDVPLDNNGRYFFIKDGETVWNPGWKPMRVELDSYECRHGFGYTKFSSSKNGLKADTLYMVPNGEKNPSINVKKDGKYWR
;
A
#
# COMPACT_ATOMS: atom_id res chain seq x y z
N MET A 1 23.24 -11.16 29.95
CA MET A 1 22.23 -10.21 29.39
C MET A 1 21.79 -10.77 28.04
N ILE A 2 20.71 -11.55 28.02
CA ILE A 2 20.20 -12.18 26.81
C ILE A 2 19.47 -11.09 26.03
N CYS A 3 20.11 -10.53 25.01
CA CYS A 3 19.46 -9.68 24.04
C CYS A 3 18.48 -10.58 23.26
N LEU A 4 17.22 -10.57 23.65
CA LEU A 4 16.15 -11.14 22.85
C LEU A 4 16.20 -10.45 21.49
N LYS A 5 16.75 -11.09 20.47
CA LYS A 5 16.46 -10.82 19.08
C LYS A 5 14.96 -11.11 18.89
N LEU A 6 14.12 -10.12 19.22
CA LEU A 6 12.75 -10.09 18.73
C LEU A 6 12.89 -10.08 17.20
N GLY A 7 12.71 -11.24 16.61
CA GLY A 7 12.88 -11.42 15.18
C GLY A 7 11.98 -10.44 14.45
N ARG A 8 12.53 -9.77 13.46
CA ARG A 8 11.84 -8.97 12.45
C ARG A 8 10.85 -9.86 11.68
N LYS A 9 9.75 -10.21 12.32
CA LYS A 9 8.83 -11.21 11.76
C LYS A 9 8.07 -10.70 10.55
N PHE A 10 7.82 -9.37 10.49
CA PHE A 10 6.97 -8.77 9.46
C PHE A 10 7.56 -7.49 8.85
N GLY A 11 8.54 -6.86 9.50
CA GLY A 11 9.11 -5.61 9.03
C GLY A 11 10.08 -4.96 10.03
N HIS A 12 10.58 -3.78 9.69
CA HIS A 12 11.59 -3.04 10.47
C HIS A 12 11.55 -1.55 10.16
N PHE A 13 12.15 -0.74 11.04
CA PHE A 13 12.40 0.68 10.78
C PHE A 13 13.63 0.87 9.91
N ASP A 14 13.50 1.72 8.90
CA ASP A 14 14.58 2.28 8.11
C ASP A 14 14.79 3.73 8.56
N ASP A 15 15.69 3.93 9.53
CA ASP A 15 15.92 5.24 10.14
C ASP A 15 16.54 6.23 9.14
N THR A 16 17.28 5.74 8.16
CA THR A 16 17.92 6.57 7.14
C THR A 16 16.87 7.25 6.25
N ASN A 17 15.88 6.50 5.82
CA ASN A 17 14.81 6.99 4.96
C ASN A 17 13.57 7.46 5.77
N ARG A 18 13.58 7.23 7.08
CA ARG A 18 12.43 7.50 7.98
C ARG A 18 11.17 6.77 7.51
N GLU A 19 11.32 5.50 7.20
CA GLU A 19 10.27 4.62 6.72
C GLU A 19 10.09 3.42 7.66
N TYR A 20 8.89 2.86 7.67
CA TYR A 20 8.66 1.53 8.19
C TYR A 20 8.52 0.56 7.01
N VAL A 21 9.45 -0.39 6.94
CA VAL A 21 9.52 -1.39 5.87
C VAL A 21 8.78 -2.64 6.30
N ILE A 22 7.88 -3.13 5.48
CA ILE A 22 7.08 -4.33 5.70
C ILE A 22 7.50 -5.36 4.64
N ASP A 23 8.03 -6.48 5.12
CA ASP A 23 8.71 -7.48 4.28
C ASP A 23 7.75 -8.60 3.81
N THR A 24 6.50 -8.57 4.25
CA THR A 24 5.49 -9.57 3.89
C THR A 24 4.09 -8.97 3.85
N PRO A 25 3.25 -9.34 2.86
CA PRO A 25 1.86 -8.91 2.85
C PRO A 25 1.00 -9.62 3.91
N ARG A 26 1.52 -10.69 4.52
CA ARG A 26 0.78 -11.56 5.46
C ARG A 26 0.97 -11.12 6.91
N THR A 27 0.68 -9.86 7.19
CA THR A 27 0.65 -9.34 8.56
C THR A 27 -0.60 -9.82 9.30
N PRO A 28 -0.58 -9.95 10.64
CA PRO A 28 -1.74 -10.39 11.42
C PRO A 28 -2.98 -9.50 11.25
N TYR A 29 -2.74 -8.21 11.13
CA TYR A 29 -3.73 -7.17 10.87
C TYR A 29 -3.23 -6.24 9.76
N PRO A 30 -4.09 -5.47 9.09
CA PRO A 30 -3.66 -4.42 8.18
C PRO A 30 -2.81 -3.39 8.92
N TRP A 31 -1.58 -3.20 8.47
CA TRP A 31 -0.71 -2.12 8.95
C TRP A 31 -0.88 -0.92 8.04
N ILE A 32 -1.39 0.18 8.61
CA ILE A 32 -1.88 1.30 7.84
C ILE A 32 -0.96 2.52 7.94
N ASN A 33 -0.96 3.32 6.88
CA ASN A 33 -0.40 4.65 6.84
C ASN A 33 -1.48 5.68 6.52
N TYR A 34 -1.37 6.86 7.11
CA TYR A 34 -2.25 7.99 6.82
C TYR A 34 -1.61 8.89 5.79
N LEU A 35 -2.35 9.18 4.72
CA LEU A 35 -1.95 10.08 3.66
C LEU A 35 -2.94 11.22 3.60
N GLY A 36 -2.47 12.47 3.64
CA GLY A 36 -3.42 13.56 3.59
C GLY A 36 -2.79 14.94 3.55
N ASN A 37 -3.63 15.90 3.21
CA ASN A 37 -3.39 17.32 3.34
C ASN A 37 -4.55 17.97 4.12
N THR A 38 -4.72 19.28 4.07
CA THR A 38 -5.78 20.00 4.80
C THR A 38 -7.19 19.65 4.36
N GLN A 39 -7.40 19.05 3.20
CA GLN A 39 -8.72 18.81 2.62
C GLN A 39 -8.95 17.36 2.21
N PHE A 40 -7.92 16.69 1.72
CA PHE A 40 -8.01 15.32 1.25
C PHE A 40 -7.30 14.37 2.20
N PHE A 41 -7.98 13.31 2.58
CA PHE A 41 -7.48 12.30 3.51
C PHE A 41 -7.63 10.91 2.94
N SER A 42 -6.66 10.08 3.20
CA SER A 42 -6.65 8.69 2.82
C SER A 42 -5.93 7.86 3.87
N LEU A 43 -6.33 6.63 4.04
CA LEU A 43 -5.51 5.63 4.66
C LEU A 43 -5.20 4.52 3.66
N ILE A 44 -4.07 3.88 3.82
CA ILE A 44 -3.63 2.78 2.99
C ILE A 44 -2.96 1.71 3.86
N SER A 45 -3.35 0.46 3.66
CA SER A 45 -2.73 -0.67 4.34
C SER A 45 -1.51 -1.19 3.57
N ASN A 46 -0.75 -2.05 4.22
CA ASN A 46 0.35 -2.78 3.58
C ASN A 46 -0.09 -3.69 2.43
N THR A 47 -1.38 -3.88 2.21
CA THR A 47 -1.91 -4.64 1.07
C THR A 47 -2.73 -3.77 0.11
N ALA A 48 -2.50 -2.44 0.13
CA ALA A 48 -3.19 -1.41 -0.66
C ALA A 48 -4.70 -1.29 -0.37
N GLY A 49 -5.18 -1.89 0.72
CA GLY A 49 -6.51 -1.65 1.26
C GLY A 49 -6.66 -0.25 1.85
N GLY A 50 -7.89 0.18 2.06
CA GLY A 50 -8.17 1.47 2.69
C GLY A 50 -9.22 2.29 1.99
N TYR A 51 -9.39 3.53 2.43
CA TYR A 51 -10.39 4.44 1.87
C TYR A 51 -9.87 5.87 1.83
N ALA A 52 -10.60 6.73 1.11
CA ALA A 52 -10.30 8.14 0.98
C ALA A 52 -11.56 8.99 1.08
N PHE A 53 -11.42 10.20 1.60
CA PHE A 53 -12.49 11.16 1.72
C PHE A 53 -11.97 12.60 1.55
N TYR A 54 -12.87 13.49 1.19
CA TYR A 54 -12.61 14.92 1.06
C TYR A 54 -13.30 15.67 2.19
N THR A 55 -12.56 16.35 3.05
CA THR A 55 -12.97 17.15 4.21
C THR A 55 -13.78 16.40 5.28
N ASP A 56 -14.78 15.60 4.91
CA ASP A 56 -15.68 14.91 5.83
C ASP A 56 -15.73 13.41 5.58
N ALA A 57 -15.31 12.63 6.57
CA ALA A 57 -15.23 11.18 6.47
C ALA A 57 -16.59 10.47 6.39
N ARG A 58 -17.67 11.14 6.78
CA ARG A 58 -19.03 10.59 6.75
C ARG A 58 -19.77 10.95 5.46
N LEU A 59 -19.71 12.21 5.07
CA LEU A 59 -20.55 12.76 3.99
C LEU A 59 -19.85 12.81 2.64
N ARG A 60 -18.50 12.86 2.62
CA ARG A 60 -17.71 13.06 1.39
C ARG A 60 -16.70 11.95 1.17
N ARG A 61 -17.13 10.70 1.30
CA ARG A 61 -16.31 9.53 0.98
C ARG A 61 -16.15 9.40 -0.52
N LEU A 62 -14.91 9.19 -0.96
CA LEU A 62 -14.57 8.90 -2.35
C LEU A 62 -14.49 7.39 -2.60
N THR A 63 -13.97 6.67 -1.62
CA THR A 63 -13.95 5.20 -1.64
C THR A 63 -14.64 4.66 -0.39
N ARG A 64 -15.23 3.48 -0.51
CA ARG A 64 -16.04 2.91 0.56
C ARG A 64 -15.16 2.26 1.63
N TYR A 65 -15.48 2.53 2.88
CA TYR A 65 -14.99 1.80 4.04
C TYR A 65 -16.11 1.02 4.69
N ARG A 66 -15.84 -0.22 5.06
CA ARG A 66 -16.79 -1.08 5.79
C ARG A 66 -16.18 -1.45 7.13
N TYR A 67 -16.86 -1.12 8.22
CA TYR A 67 -16.39 -1.38 9.58
C TYR A 67 -16.33 -2.89 9.91
N ASN A 68 -17.25 -3.65 9.34
CA ASN A 68 -17.32 -5.12 9.51
C ASN A 68 -16.85 -5.81 8.24
N ASP A 69 -15.65 -5.46 7.79
CA ASP A 69 -15.10 -5.94 6.53
C ASP A 69 -14.68 -7.41 6.64
N VAL A 70 -15.43 -8.27 6.00
CA VAL A 70 -15.11 -9.70 5.88
C VAL A 70 -15.15 -10.06 4.40
N PRO A 71 -14.05 -10.51 3.83
CA PRO A 71 -12.71 -10.65 4.41
C PRO A 71 -11.99 -9.32 4.66
N LEU A 72 -11.18 -9.30 5.70
CA LEU A 72 -10.49 -8.12 6.18
C LEU A 72 -9.59 -7.49 5.11
N ASP A 73 -9.65 -6.14 4.97
CA ASP A 73 -8.77 -5.35 4.11
C ASP A 73 -8.86 -5.68 2.61
N ASN A 74 -10.07 -5.90 2.12
CA ASN A 74 -10.33 -6.15 0.69
C ASN A 74 -10.85 -4.92 -0.08
N ASN A 75 -11.09 -3.80 0.59
CA ASN A 75 -11.49 -2.55 -0.04
C ASN A 75 -10.27 -1.64 -0.18
N GLY A 76 -10.00 -1.14 -1.39
CA GLY A 76 -8.83 -0.31 -1.61
C GLY A 76 -8.72 0.21 -3.04
N ARG A 77 -7.54 0.66 -3.38
CA ARG A 77 -7.15 1.11 -4.72
C ARG A 77 -6.13 0.14 -5.25
N TYR A 78 -6.50 -0.62 -6.27
CA TYR A 78 -5.70 -1.72 -6.76
C TYR A 78 -5.33 -1.53 -8.23
N PHE A 79 -4.11 -1.92 -8.55
CA PHE A 79 -3.63 -2.11 -9.91
C PHE A 79 -3.56 -3.61 -10.18
N PHE A 80 -4.09 -4.03 -11.30
CA PHE A 80 -4.03 -5.41 -11.74
C PHE A 80 -3.07 -5.51 -12.92
N ILE A 81 -2.14 -6.43 -12.82
CA ILE A 81 -1.16 -6.74 -13.86
C ILE A 81 -1.50 -8.12 -14.40
N LYS A 82 -1.77 -8.19 -15.71
CA LYS A 82 -1.97 -9.44 -16.42
C LYS A 82 -0.69 -9.83 -17.13
N ASP A 83 -0.20 -11.02 -16.85
CA ASP A 83 0.97 -11.64 -17.47
C ASP A 83 0.60 -13.06 -17.91
N GLY A 84 0.37 -13.24 -19.20
CA GLY A 84 -0.21 -14.46 -19.75
C GLY A 84 -1.54 -14.79 -19.07
N GLU A 85 -1.62 -15.95 -18.44
CA GLU A 85 -2.82 -16.41 -17.69
C GLU A 85 -2.84 -15.93 -16.23
N THR A 86 -1.72 -15.35 -15.75
CA THR A 86 -1.61 -14.88 -14.36
C THR A 86 -2.07 -13.45 -14.24
N VAL A 87 -2.99 -13.19 -13.30
CA VAL A 87 -3.37 -11.83 -12.90
C VAL A 87 -2.95 -11.63 -11.45
N TRP A 88 -2.14 -10.61 -11.21
CA TRP A 88 -1.62 -10.29 -9.89
C TRP A 88 -1.65 -8.79 -9.61
N ASN A 89 -1.37 -8.39 -8.39
CA ASN A 89 -1.31 -6.98 -8.03
C ASN A 89 -0.17 -6.70 -7.02
N PRO A 90 0.47 -5.50 -7.10
CA PRO A 90 1.64 -5.18 -6.27
C PRO A 90 1.37 -5.22 -4.77
N GLY A 91 0.16 -4.89 -4.33
CA GLY A 91 -0.26 -4.94 -2.93
C GLY A 91 -0.64 -6.35 -2.44
N TRP A 92 -0.56 -7.39 -3.29
CA TRP A 92 -0.95 -8.77 -3.03
C TRP A 92 -2.47 -8.99 -2.95
N LYS A 93 -3.22 -8.19 -2.20
CA LYS A 93 -4.70 -8.24 -2.22
C LYS A 93 -5.27 -7.41 -3.39
N PRO A 94 -6.43 -7.78 -3.91
CA PRO A 94 -7.32 -8.88 -3.50
C PRO A 94 -6.96 -10.24 -4.10
N MET A 95 -6.08 -10.30 -5.12
CA MET A 95 -5.78 -11.52 -5.87
C MET A 95 -5.08 -12.60 -5.04
N ARG A 96 -4.25 -12.21 -4.09
CA ARG A 96 -3.49 -13.11 -3.19
C ARG A 96 -2.60 -14.12 -3.92
N VAL A 97 -2.17 -13.76 -5.13
CA VAL A 97 -1.20 -14.55 -5.88
C VAL A 97 0.15 -14.45 -5.19
N GLU A 98 0.84 -15.57 -5.05
CA GLU A 98 2.19 -15.57 -4.46
C GLU A 98 3.13 -14.74 -5.31
N LEU A 99 3.80 -13.79 -4.68
CA LEU A 99 4.76 -12.88 -5.32
C LEU A 99 6.18 -13.43 -5.17
N ASP A 100 7.04 -13.19 -6.15
CA ASP A 100 8.44 -13.58 -6.10
C ASP A 100 9.22 -12.66 -5.13
N SER A 101 8.81 -11.38 -5.07
CA SER A 101 9.27 -10.44 -4.05
C SER A 101 8.15 -9.49 -3.65
N TYR A 102 8.20 -9.01 -2.42
CA TYR A 102 7.25 -8.03 -1.89
C TYR A 102 7.94 -7.15 -0.85
N GLU A 103 7.72 -5.86 -0.98
CA GLU A 103 8.12 -4.87 0.02
C GLU A 103 7.09 -3.73 0.02
N CYS A 104 6.64 -3.34 1.21
CA CYS A 104 5.83 -2.14 1.40
C CYS A 104 6.57 -1.19 2.33
N ARG A 105 6.70 0.07 1.94
CA ARG A 105 7.34 1.14 2.72
C ARG A 105 6.32 2.21 3.06
N HIS A 106 6.11 2.41 4.35
CA HIS A 106 5.30 3.50 4.89
C HIS A 106 6.21 4.64 5.32
N GLY A 107 6.18 5.73 4.56
CA GLY A 107 6.89 6.97 4.88
C GLY A 107 5.94 8.09 5.28
N PHE A 108 6.49 9.26 5.59
CA PHE A 108 5.70 10.45 5.90
C PHE A 108 5.01 10.99 4.65
N GLY A 109 3.67 10.81 4.57
CA GLY A 109 2.86 11.31 3.46
C GLY A 109 2.89 10.46 2.20
N TYR A 110 3.52 9.28 2.21
CA TYR A 110 3.50 8.35 1.10
C TYR A 110 3.57 6.89 1.54
N THR A 111 3.15 6.01 0.64
CA THR A 111 3.35 4.57 0.76
C THR A 111 3.81 4.03 -0.59
N LYS A 112 4.87 3.23 -0.56
CA LYS A 112 5.46 2.62 -1.75
C LYS A 112 5.37 1.11 -1.66
N PHE A 113 4.94 0.45 -2.74
CA PHE A 113 5.05 -0.98 -2.92
C PHE A 113 6.08 -1.28 -4.00
N SER A 114 6.94 -2.25 -3.73
CA SER A 114 7.88 -2.83 -4.69
C SER A 114 7.66 -4.34 -4.70
N SER A 115 7.17 -4.87 -5.80
CA SER A 115 6.81 -6.28 -5.90
C SER A 115 7.20 -6.85 -7.25
N SER A 116 7.46 -8.15 -7.30
CA SER A 116 7.73 -8.83 -8.56
C SER A 116 6.97 -10.14 -8.68
N LYS A 117 6.66 -10.51 -9.92
CA LYS A 117 6.08 -11.79 -10.29
C LYS A 117 6.51 -12.18 -11.70
N ASN A 118 6.96 -13.41 -11.89
CA ASN A 118 7.37 -13.96 -13.20
C ASN A 118 8.40 -13.07 -13.93
N GLY A 119 9.35 -12.48 -13.20
CA GLY A 119 10.36 -11.57 -13.78
C GLY A 119 9.87 -10.14 -14.03
N LEU A 120 8.57 -9.86 -13.92
CA LEU A 120 8.03 -8.51 -13.99
C LEU A 120 8.11 -7.84 -12.62
N LYS A 121 8.67 -6.63 -12.58
CA LYS A 121 8.71 -5.79 -11.38
C LYS A 121 7.73 -4.63 -11.50
N ALA A 122 6.97 -4.38 -10.44
CA ALA A 122 6.07 -3.26 -10.31
C ALA A 122 6.39 -2.43 -9.05
N ASP A 123 6.66 -1.16 -9.27
CA ASP A 123 6.79 -0.16 -8.20
C ASP A 123 5.57 0.77 -8.26
N THR A 124 4.85 0.89 -7.15
CA THR A 124 3.69 1.79 -7.02
C THR A 124 3.89 2.75 -5.87
N LEU A 125 3.58 4.02 -6.10
CA LEU A 125 3.66 5.07 -5.10
C LEU A 125 2.28 5.68 -4.89
N TYR A 126 1.84 5.70 -3.64
CA TYR A 126 0.61 6.36 -3.19
C TYR A 126 0.99 7.57 -2.34
N MET A 127 0.50 8.74 -2.71
CA MET A 127 0.72 9.98 -1.96
C MET A 127 -0.45 10.94 -2.15
N VAL A 128 -0.58 11.89 -1.23
CA VAL A 128 -1.47 13.04 -1.36
C VAL A 128 -0.61 14.29 -1.37
N PRO A 129 -0.42 14.91 -2.55
CA PRO A 129 0.38 16.14 -2.66
C PRO A 129 -0.22 17.28 -1.86
N ASN A 130 0.63 18.14 -1.30
CA ASN A 130 0.17 19.33 -0.61
C ASN A 130 -0.44 20.33 -1.62
N GLY A 131 -1.58 20.90 -1.28
CA GLY A 131 -2.30 21.86 -2.14
C GLY A 131 -3.15 21.22 -3.25
N GLU A 132 -3.08 19.90 -3.44
CA GLU A 132 -3.88 19.19 -4.45
C GLU A 132 -5.16 18.61 -3.84
N LYS A 133 -6.24 18.61 -4.62
CA LYS A 133 -7.54 18.05 -4.21
C LYS A 133 -7.69 16.56 -4.54
N ASN A 134 -6.76 16.00 -5.31
CA ASN A 134 -6.80 14.60 -5.74
C ASN A 134 -5.53 13.85 -5.34
N PRO A 135 -5.65 12.57 -4.95
CA PRO A 135 -4.47 11.74 -4.69
C PRO A 135 -3.73 11.45 -5.99
N SER A 136 -2.42 11.52 -5.95
CA SER A 136 -1.58 11.06 -7.05
C SER A 136 -1.14 9.63 -6.82
N ILE A 137 -1.26 8.83 -7.86
CA ILE A 137 -0.79 7.45 -7.89
C ILE A 137 0.12 7.30 -9.11
N ASN A 138 1.38 6.95 -8.88
CA ASN A 138 2.33 6.71 -9.95
C ASN A 138 2.67 5.21 -10.00
N VAL A 139 2.55 4.63 -11.18
CA VAL A 139 2.97 3.25 -11.45
C VAL A 139 4.15 3.30 -12.40
N LYS A 140 5.22 2.60 -12.08
CA LYS A 140 6.39 2.45 -12.92
C LYS A 140 6.49 1.01 -13.42
N LYS A 141 6.54 0.84 -14.74
CA LYS A 141 6.84 -0.42 -15.40
C LYS A 141 7.99 -0.18 -16.38
N ASP A 142 9.01 -1.02 -16.36
CA ASP A 142 10.15 -0.97 -17.29
C ASP A 142 10.78 0.43 -17.45
N GLY A 143 10.90 1.17 -16.35
CA GLY A 143 11.45 2.53 -16.36
C GLY A 143 10.50 3.63 -16.82
N LYS A 144 9.28 3.33 -17.27
CA LYS A 144 8.27 4.31 -17.69
C LYS A 144 7.22 4.52 -16.60
N TYR A 145 6.81 5.79 -16.42
CA TYR A 145 5.74 6.15 -15.49
C TYR A 145 4.40 6.20 -16.22
N TRP A 146 3.37 5.64 -15.59
CA TRP A 146 1.97 5.79 -16.00
C TRP A 146 1.24 6.62 -14.96
N ARG A 147 0.53 7.63 -15.40
CA ARG A 147 -0.32 8.48 -14.53
C ARG A 147 -1.77 8.06 -14.65
#